data_fbdbe5b0e2cfd8cf1dd10f213371efc5
#
_entry.id   fbdbe5b0e2cfd8cf1dd10f213371efc5
#
_cell.length_a   1.000
_cell.length_b   1.000
_cell.length_c   1.000
_cell.angle_alpha   90.00
_cell.angle_beta   90.00
_cell.angle_gamma   90.00
#
_symmetry.space_group_name_H-M   'P 1'
#
loop_
_entity.id
_entity.type
_entity.pdbx_description
1 polymer ?
#
loop_
_entity_poly.entity_id
_entity_poly.type
_entity_poly.pdbx_seq_one_letter_code
_entity_poly.pdbx_strand_id
1 'polypeptide(L)'
;MLVLRDMNSCFVKIWGIVLCVFLHSAEGFPQTASNPTRPYNDIVESVAQENRVPAELVHSIIKTESNYNAWAISPKGAMGLMQLMPLTAKQYKVMNVFDPLQNIKGGVKYLVDLIKLYDGDTKHVLAAYNAGQEAIKKYGGIPPYRETKNYIKKVMAMYDKPKITTRTKIYAFYDENGRYVLTDNKALWEKYKKNTDTK
;
A
#
# COMPACT_ATOMS: atom_id res chain seq x y z
N MET A 1 -55.51 -38.25 44.52
CA MET A 1 -55.48 -37.25 45.55
C MET A 1 -54.08 -37.18 46.08
N LEU A 2 -53.26 -36.37 45.51
CA LEU A 2 -51.94 -36.05 46.09
C LEU A 2 -51.37 -34.77 45.42
N VAL A 3 -50.91 -33.98 46.24
CA VAL A 3 -50.55 -32.58 46.17
C VAL A 3 -49.31 -32.36 45.30
N LEU A 4 -49.43 -31.54 44.24
CA LEU A 4 -48.35 -30.87 43.58
C LEU A 4 -48.08 -29.54 44.28
N ARG A 5 -46.92 -29.41 44.91
CA ARG A 5 -46.49 -28.12 45.50
C ARG A 5 -45.04 -27.86 45.14
N ASP A 6 -44.89 -26.74 44.42
CA ASP A 6 -43.79 -25.80 44.45
C ASP A 6 -42.38 -26.28 44.07
N MET A 7 -42.12 -26.20 42.78
CA MET A 7 -40.77 -26.10 42.22
C MET A 7 -40.66 -24.87 41.26
N ASN A 8 -40.96 -23.70 41.71
CA ASN A 8 -40.76 -22.46 40.98
C ASN A 8 -40.14 -21.38 41.89
N SER A 9 -38.90 -21.52 42.27
CA SER A 9 -38.22 -20.41 42.96
C SER A 9 -36.68 -20.50 42.97
N CYS A 10 -36.05 -21.07 41.95
CA CYS A 10 -34.59 -21.11 41.93
C CYS A 10 -33.93 -20.79 40.56
N PHE A 11 -34.70 -20.37 39.54
CA PHE A 11 -34.14 -20.14 38.18
C PHE A 11 -34.05 -18.68 37.74
N VAL A 12 -34.29 -17.70 38.63
CA VAL A 12 -34.31 -16.25 38.22
C VAL A 12 -33.11 -15.46 38.77
N LYS A 13 -32.12 -16.07 39.39
CA LYS A 13 -30.97 -15.32 39.99
C LYS A 13 -29.60 -15.56 39.33
N ILE A 14 -29.49 -16.27 38.22
CA ILE A 14 -28.19 -16.53 37.58
C ILE A 14 -28.01 -15.80 36.20
N TRP A 15 -29.01 -15.08 35.74
CA TRP A 15 -28.91 -14.34 34.46
C TRP A 15 -28.57 -12.85 34.57
N GLY A 16 -28.24 -12.38 35.75
CA GLY A 16 -27.97 -10.96 36.04
C GLY A 16 -26.48 -10.56 36.07
N ILE A 17 -25.51 -11.47 35.91
CA ILE A 17 -24.08 -11.15 36.13
C ILE A 17 -23.20 -11.39 34.88
N VAL A 18 -23.72 -11.87 33.75
CA VAL A 18 -22.91 -12.13 32.55
C VAL A 18 -23.02 -11.02 31.45
N LEU A 19 -23.76 -9.94 31.72
CA LEU A 19 -23.94 -8.87 30.71
C LEU A 19 -23.15 -7.58 31.02
N CYS A 20 -22.03 -7.66 31.72
CA CYS A 20 -21.26 -6.44 32.06
C CYS A 20 -19.74 -6.52 31.77
N VAL A 21 -19.25 -7.44 30.92
CA VAL A 21 -17.80 -7.55 30.66
C VAL A 21 -17.43 -7.42 29.16
N PHE A 22 -18.34 -7.04 28.27
CA PHE A 22 -17.99 -6.82 26.84
C PHE A 22 -18.18 -5.38 26.37
N LEU A 23 -17.86 -4.40 27.20
CA LEU A 23 -17.80 -3.00 26.81
C LEU A 23 -16.45 -2.40 27.21
N HIS A 24 -15.34 -2.99 26.70
CA HIS A 24 -14.07 -2.27 26.74
C HIS A 24 -13.22 -2.66 25.52
N SER A 25 -12.77 -1.60 24.90
CA SER A 25 -11.74 -1.51 23.87
C SER A 25 -12.13 -1.97 22.47
N ALA A 26 -12.97 -1.19 21.80
CA ALA A 26 -12.68 -0.87 20.41
C ALA A 26 -11.48 0.11 20.42
N GLU A 27 -10.28 -0.39 20.71
CA GLU A 27 -9.07 0.35 20.38
C GLU A 27 -9.02 0.40 18.85
N GLY A 28 -9.35 1.58 18.32
CA GLY A 28 -9.25 1.87 16.91
C GLY A 28 -7.82 1.61 16.47
N PHE A 29 -7.64 0.61 15.61
CA PHE A 29 -6.43 0.54 14.79
C PHE A 29 -6.25 1.91 14.13
N PRO A 30 -5.05 2.50 14.15
CA PRO A 30 -4.81 3.72 13.42
C PRO A 30 -5.17 3.45 11.97
N GLN A 31 -6.29 4.01 11.51
CA GLN A 31 -6.57 4.10 10.10
C GLN A 31 -5.42 4.94 9.53
N THR A 32 -4.51 4.27 8.83
CA THR A 32 -3.57 4.97 7.96
C THR A 32 -4.41 5.86 7.08
N ALA A 33 -4.22 7.17 7.21
CA ALA A 33 -4.96 8.16 6.45
C ALA A 33 -4.76 7.86 4.96
N SER A 34 -5.67 7.08 4.39
CA SER A 34 -5.73 6.84 2.96
C SER A 34 -5.96 8.20 2.31
N ASN A 35 -5.05 8.60 1.44
CA ASN A 35 -5.23 9.82 0.66
C ASN A 35 -6.45 9.60 -0.25
N PRO A 36 -7.64 10.22 0.04
CA PRO A 36 -8.92 9.83 -0.57
C PRO A 36 -9.05 10.24 -2.03
N THR A 37 -7.98 10.69 -2.67
CA THR A 37 -8.02 11.34 -3.98
C THR A 37 -7.49 10.48 -5.13
N ARG A 38 -6.88 9.31 -4.86
CA ARG A 38 -6.35 8.46 -5.93
C ARG A 38 -7.29 7.27 -6.21
N PRO A 39 -7.73 7.07 -7.46
CA PRO A 39 -8.49 5.88 -7.81
C PRO A 39 -7.72 4.60 -7.46
N TYR A 40 -8.43 3.57 -6.98
CA TYR A 40 -7.89 2.25 -6.64
C TYR A 40 -6.78 2.25 -5.56
N ASN A 41 -6.70 3.29 -4.73
CA ASN A 41 -5.64 3.43 -3.72
C ASN A 41 -5.54 2.21 -2.81
N ASP A 42 -6.66 1.75 -2.25
CA ASP A 42 -6.67 0.63 -1.31
C ASP A 42 -6.18 -0.68 -1.95
N ILE A 43 -6.52 -0.91 -3.22
CA ILE A 43 -6.06 -2.07 -3.98
C ILE A 43 -4.54 -1.95 -4.22
N VAL A 44 -4.07 -0.78 -4.65
CA VAL A 44 -2.65 -0.55 -4.94
C VAL A 44 -1.82 -0.69 -3.66
N GLU A 45 -2.21 -0.07 -2.56
CA GLU A 45 -1.51 -0.15 -1.28
C GLU A 45 -1.41 -1.60 -0.79
N SER A 46 -2.54 -2.33 -0.78
CA SER A 46 -2.56 -3.73 -0.35
C SER A 46 -1.64 -4.61 -1.20
N VAL A 47 -1.77 -4.52 -2.54
CA VAL A 47 -0.98 -5.35 -3.46
C VAL A 47 0.50 -4.97 -3.44
N ALA A 48 0.82 -3.69 -3.33
CA ALA A 48 2.18 -3.19 -3.24
C ALA A 48 2.85 -3.68 -1.94
N GLN A 49 2.16 -3.62 -0.82
CA GLN A 49 2.63 -4.10 0.47
C GLN A 49 2.87 -5.62 0.45
N GLU A 50 1.92 -6.41 -0.07
CA GLU A 50 2.06 -7.86 -0.22
C GLU A 50 3.32 -8.25 -1.00
N ASN A 51 3.69 -7.44 -2.00
CA ASN A 51 4.80 -7.71 -2.91
C ASN A 51 6.08 -6.92 -2.59
N ARG A 52 6.08 -6.11 -1.52
CA ARG A 52 7.21 -5.27 -1.08
C ARG A 52 7.70 -4.30 -2.17
N VAL A 53 6.75 -3.74 -2.92
CA VAL A 53 7.00 -2.73 -3.95
C VAL A 53 6.46 -1.39 -3.46
N PRO A 54 7.14 -0.26 -3.72
CA PRO A 54 6.58 1.05 -3.36
C PRO A 54 5.25 1.31 -4.08
N ALA A 55 4.19 1.59 -3.32
CA ALA A 55 2.87 1.90 -3.89
C ALA A 55 2.91 3.10 -4.85
N GLU A 56 3.75 4.11 -4.55
CA GLU A 56 3.98 5.26 -5.42
C GLU A 56 4.52 4.88 -6.81
N LEU A 57 5.38 3.85 -6.89
CA LEU A 57 5.84 3.34 -8.18
C LEU A 57 4.70 2.71 -8.96
N VAL A 58 3.86 1.90 -8.29
CA VAL A 58 2.69 1.27 -8.92
C VAL A 58 1.71 2.34 -9.41
N HIS A 59 1.39 3.35 -8.60
CA HIS A 59 0.54 4.48 -8.99
C HIS A 59 1.11 5.26 -10.17
N SER A 60 2.43 5.48 -10.20
CA SER A 60 3.10 6.20 -11.30
C SER A 60 3.02 5.43 -12.63
N ILE A 61 3.14 4.09 -12.55
CA ILE A 61 2.95 3.20 -13.70
C ILE A 61 1.49 3.27 -14.17
N ILE A 62 0.51 3.02 -13.30
CA ILE A 62 -0.93 3.06 -13.65
C ILE A 62 -1.31 4.41 -14.28
N LYS A 63 -0.83 5.51 -13.69
CA LYS A 63 -1.08 6.85 -14.24
C LYS A 63 -0.52 7.02 -15.65
N THR A 64 0.67 6.47 -15.91
CA THR A 64 1.33 6.58 -17.21
C THR A 64 0.69 5.67 -18.26
N GLU A 65 0.32 4.44 -17.86
CA GLU A 65 -0.21 3.41 -18.73
C GLU A 65 -1.65 3.68 -19.19
N SER A 66 -2.53 4.00 -18.25
CA SER A 66 -3.97 4.09 -18.49
C SER A 66 -4.63 5.37 -18.01
N ASN A 67 -3.89 6.21 -17.30
CA ASN A 67 -4.49 7.34 -16.56
C ASN A 67 -5.63 6.88 -15.63
N TYR A 68 -5.48 5.70 -15.00
CA TYR A 68 -6.48 5.04 -14.15
C TYR A 68 -7.76 4.57 -14.89
N ASN A 69 -7.74 4.45 -16.22
CA ASN A 69 -8.84 3.87 -16.97
C ASN A 69 -8.72 2.33 -16.97
N ALA A 70 -9.58 1.66 -16.20
CA ALA A 70 -9.61 0.19 -16.13
C ALA A 70 -9.98 -0.47 -17.47
N TRP A 71 -10.63 0.25 -18.37
CA TRP A 71 -11.08 -0.24 -19.67
C TRP A 71 -10.13 0.16 -20.83
N ALA A 72 -8.96 0.69 -20.51
CA ALA A 72 -8.02 1.12 -21.53
C ALA A 72 -7.52 -0.05 -22.38
N ILE A 73 -7.53 0.14 -23.70
CA ILE A 73 -6.94 -0.78 -24.68
C ILE A 73 -6.01 0.03 -25.58
N SER A 74 -4.75 -0.38 -25.67
CA SER A 74 -3.79 0.26 -26.55
C SER A 74 -3.89 -0.27 -27.99
N PRO A 75 -3.40 0.46 -29.00
CA PRO A 75 -3.34 -0.04 -30.38
C PRO A 75 -2.50 -1.32 -30.53
N LYS A 76 -1.60 -1.59 -29.59
CA LYS A 76 -0.77 -2.80 -29.55
C LYS A 76 -1.43 -3.96 -28.80
N GLY A 77 -2.65 -3.78 -28.28
CA GLY A 77 -3.41 -4.80 -27.55
C GLY A 77 -3.06 -4.92 -26.05
N ALA A 78 -2.38 -3.96 -25.46
CA ALA A 78 -2.21 -3.89 -24.02
C ALA A 78 -3.52 -3.43 -23.35
N MET A 79 -3.86 -3.99 -22.18
CA MET A 79 -5.20 -3.85 -21.60
C MET A 79 -5.18 -3.53 -20.10
N GLY A 80 -6.16 -2.73 -19.67
CA GLY A 80 -6.47 -2.42 -18.28
C GLY A 80 -5.55 -1.38 -17.63
N LEU A 81 -5.60 -1.30 -16.32
CA LEU A 81 -4.91 -0.26 -15.52
C LEU A 81 -3.41 -0.22 -15.73
N MET A 82 -2.75 -1.38 -15.75
CA MET A 82 -1.30 -1.54 -15.89
C MET A 82 -0.90 -1.97 -17.31
N GLN A 83 -1.83 -1.88 -18.27
CA GLN A 83 -1.62 -2.16 -19.71
C GLN A 83 -0.90 -3.50 -19.96
N LEU A 84 -1.49 -4.58 -19.48
CA LEU A 84 -0.92 -5.91 -19.67
C LEU A 84 -1.14 -6.42 -21.09
N MET A 85 -0.07 -6.86 -21.73
CA MET A 85 -0.17 -7.61 -22.98
C MET A 85 -0.84 -8.98 -22.73
N PRO A 86 -1.57 -9.56 -23.70
CA PRO A 86 -2.28 -10.83 -23.52
C PRO A 86 -1.41 -11.98 -23.00
N LEU A 87 -0.17 -12.08 -23.50
CA LEU A 87 0.79 -13.10 -23.04
C LEU A 87 1.19 -12.86 -21.57
N THR A 88 1.43 -11.61 -21.19
CA THR A 88 1.75 -11.23 -19.81
C THR A 88 0.56 -11.53 -18.89
N ALA A 89 -0.65 -11.14 -19.27
CA ALA A 89 -1.87 -11.45 -18.51
C ALA A 89 -2.01 -12.96 -18.29
N LYS A 90 -1.82 -13.78 -19.33
CA LYS A 90 -1.85 -15.26 -19.23
C LYS A 90 -0.76 -15.77 -18.29
N GLN A 91 0.47 -15.31 -18.40
CA GLN A 91 1.60 -15.72 -17.57
C GLN A 91 1.32 -15.48 -16.07
N TYR A 92 0.74 -14.33 -15.74
CA TYR A 92 0.43 -13.96 -14.36
C TYR A 92 -1.00 -14.32 -13.92
N LYS A 93 -1.69 -15.18 -14.68
CA LYS A 93 -3.01 -15.76 -14.37
C LYS A 93 -4.10 -14.70 -14.17
N VAL A 94 -4.06 -13.61 -14.96
CA VAL A 94 -5.10 -12.60 -14.99
C VAL A 94 -6.22 -13.09 -15.90
N MET A 95 -7.35 -13.47 -15.32
CA MET A 95 -8.50 -14.01 -16.05
C MET A 95 -9.37 -12.92 -16.66
N ASN A 96 -9.48 -11.78 -15.98
CA ASN A 96 -10.17 -10.58 -16.47
C ASN A 96 -9.23 -9.39 -16.37
N VAL A 97 -8.70 -8.94 -17.50
CA VAL A 97 -7.76 -7.82 -17.59
C VAL A 97 -8.39 -6.46 -17.26
N PHE A 98 -9.72 -6.37 -17.26
CA PHE A 98 -10.46 -5.16 -16.91
C PHE A 98 -10.91 -5.13 -15.45
N ASP A 99 -10.73 -6.23 -14.72
CA ASP A 99 -10.91 -6.25 -13.27
C ASP A 99 -9.72 -5.56 -12.60
N PRO A 100 -9.95 -4.47 -11.84
CA PRO A 100 -8.88 -3.68 -11.24
C PRO A 100 -7.94 -4.50 -10.36
N LEU A 101 -8.50 -5.38 -9.52
CA LEU A 101 -7.69 -6.18 -8.59
C LEU A 101 -6.80 -7.19 -9.33
N GLN A 102 -7.36 -7.89 -10.32
CA GLN A 102 -6.61 -8.88 -11.08
C GLN A 102 -5.53 -8.22 -11.94
N ASN A 103 -5.85 -7.10 -12.60
CA ASN A 103 -4.91 -6.36 -13.43
C ASN A 103 -3.73 -5.82 -12.61
N ILE A 104 -4.01 -5.17 -11.46
CA ILE A 104 -2.97 -4.65 -10.57
C ILE A 104 -2.13 -5.80 -10.00
N LYS A 105 -2.74 -6.89 -9.52
CA LYS A 105 -1.99 -8.06 -9.03
C LYS A 105 -1.08 -8.66 -10.08
N GLY A 106 -1.56 -8.82 -11.30
CA GLY A 106 -0.75 -9.35 -12.42
C GLY A 106 0.39 -8.42 -12.81
N GLY A 107 0.09 -7.12 -12.93
CA GLY A 107 1.08 -6.10 -13.28
C GLY A 107 2.17 -5.91 -12.23
N VAL A 108 1.80 -5.94 -10.94
CA VAL A 108 2.78 -5.86 -9.84
C VAL A 108 3.65 -7.11 -9.78
N LYS A 109 3.12 -8.31 -9.99
CA LYS A 109 3.94 -9.53 -10.06
C LYS A 109 4.95 -9.45 -11.20
N TYR A 110 4.52 -8.99 -12.38
CA TYR A 110 5.43 -8.75 -13.51
C TYR A 110 6.50 -7.72 -13.15
N LEU A 111 6.12 -6.61 -12.50
CA LEU A 111 7.06 -5.59 -12.03
C LEU A 111 8.08 -6.15 -11.04
N VAL A 112 7.67 -7.01 -10.10
CA VAL A 112 8.57 -7.69 -9.15
C VAL A 112 9.60 -8.56 -9.87
N ASP A 113 9.18 -9.31 -10.89
CA ASP A 113 10.12 -10.15 -11.64
C ASP A 113 11.14 -9.31 -12.40
N LEU A 114 10.72 -8.16 -12.95
CA LEU A 114 11.65 -7.21 -13.55
C LEU A 114 12.59 -6.56 -12.54
N ILE A 115 12.11 -6.20 -11.34
CA ILE A 115 12.95 -5.67 -10.26
C ILE A 115 14.05 -6.67 -9.88
N LYS A 116 13.70 -7.95 -9.76
CA LYS A 116 14.68 -9.02 -9.48
C LYS A 116 15.67 -9.20 -10.64
N LEU A 117 15.17 -9.16 -11.87
CA LEU A 117 15.99 -9.39 -13.08
C LEU A 117 17.05 -8.30 -13.30
N TYR A 118 16.73 -7.06 -12.90
CA TYR A 118 17.61 -5.90 -13.09
C TYR A 118 18.17 -5.33 -11.79
N ASP A 119 18.27 -6.17 -10.73
CA ASP A 119 18.88 -5.84 -9.43
C ASP A 119 18.37 -4.52 -8.83
N GLY A 120 17.09 -4.19 -9.07
CA GLY A 120 16.45 -2.98 -8.56
C GLY A 120 16.79 -1.70 -9.32
N ASP A 121 17.53 -1.74 -10.45
CA ASP A 121 17.72 -0.57 -11.30
C ASP A 121 16.38 -0.14 -11.91
N THR A 122 15.78 0.85 -11.30
CA THR A 122 14.45 1.34 -11.67
C THR A 122 14.35 1.75 -13.14
N LYS A 123 15.43 2.31 -13.74
CA LYS A 123 15.39 2.74 -15.14
C LYS A 123 15.34 1.54 -16.07
N HIS A 124 16.13 0.50 -15.83
CA HIS A 124 16.10 -0.74 -16.60
C HIS A 124 14.78 -1.49 -16.40
N VAL A 125 14.27 -1.53 -15.17
CA VAL A 125 12.94 -2.11 -14.85
C VAL A 125 11.84 -1.44 -15.67
N LEU A 126 11.77 -0.11 -15.68
CA LEU A 126 10.78 0.65 -16.44
C LEU A 126 10.97 0.51 -17.96
N ALA A 127 12.22 0.46 -18.42
CA ALA A 127 12.51 0.20 -19.84
C ALA A 127 11.99 -1.17 -20.28
N ALA A 128 12.25 -2.20 -19.46
CA ALA A 128 11.80 -3.57 -19.72
C ALA A 128 10.27 -3.70 -19.63
N TYR A 129 9.66 -3.00 -18.68
CA TYR A 129 8.20 -2.97 -18.54
C TYR A 129 7.53 -2.44 -19.81
N ASN A 130 8.04 -1.32 -20.37
CA ASN A 130 7.46 -0.67 -21.54
C ASN A 130 7.88 -1.32 -22.87
N ALA A 131 9.17 -1.62 -23.05
CA ALA A 131 9.72 -2.10 -24.32
C ALA A 131 9.82 -3.64 -24.43
N GLY A 132 9.64 -4.34 -23.29
CA GLY A 132 9.87 -5.78 -23.18
C GLY A 132 11.33 -6.16 -22.93
N GLN A 133 11.55 -7.29 -22.27
CA GLN A 133 12.88 -7.80 -21.91
C GLN A 133 13.76 -8.08 -23.14
N GLU A 134 13.16 -8.56 -24.24
CA GLU A 134 13.91 -8.83 -25.48
C GLU A 134 14.53 -7.57 -26.08
N ALA A 135 13.88 -6.41 -25.93
CA ALA A 135 14.46 -5.15 -26.38
C ALA A 135 15.69 -4.78 -25.53
N ILE A 136 15.63 -4.94 -24.20
CA ILE A 136 16.76 -4.70 -23.31
C ILE A 136 17.93 -5.62 -23.66
N LYS A 137 17.66 -6.91 -23.87
CA LYS A 137 18.67 -7.90 -24.25
C LYS A 137 19.30 -7.57 -25.61
N LYS A 138 18.48 -7.22 -26.61
CA LYS A 138 18.96 -6.87 -27.97
C LYS A 138 19.92 -5.69 -27.97
N TYR A 139 19.66 -4.67 -27.13
CA TYR A 139 20.46 -3.44 -27.10
C TYR A 139 21.53 -3.44 -26.00
N GLY A 140 21.60 -4.48 -25.19
CA GLY A 140 22.53 -4.54 -24.05
C GLY A 140 22.23 -3.48 -22.98
N GLY A 141 20.98 -2.99 -22.91
CA GLY A 141 20.55 -1.94 -21.99
C GLY A 141 19.28 -1.23 -22.48
N ILE A 142 19.06 -0.01 -22.02
CA ILE A 142 17.86 0.78 -22.36
C ILE A 142 17.84 1.06 -23.88
N PRO A 143 16.82 0.57 -24.62
CA PRO A 143 16.76 0.74 -26.07
C PRO A 143 16.61 2.22 -26.44
N PRO A 144 17.11 2.65 -27.62
CA PRO A 144 17.07 4.05 -28.07
C PRO A 144 15.67 4.51 -28.49
N TYR A 145 14.62 3.80 -28.13
CA TYR A 145 13.25 4.13 -28.50
C TYR A 145 12.78 5.40 -27.79
N ARG A 146 12.29 6.37 -28.55
CA ARG A 146 11.76 7.64 -28.02
C ARG A 146 10.59 7.41 -27.07
N GLU A 147 9.72 6.44 -27.39
CA GLU A 147 8.60 6.04 -26.56
C GLU A 147 9.08 5.60 -25.17
N THR A 148 10.03 4.65 -25.11
CA THR A 148 10.55 4.09 -23.85
C THR A 148 11.30 5.13 -23.01
N LYS A 149 12.13 5.98 -23.66
CA LYS A 149 12.80 7.08 -22.94
C LYS A 149 11.81 8.07 -22.32
N ASN A 150 10.75 8.42 -23.05
CA ASN A 150 9.68 9.28 -22.56
C ASN A 150 8.87 8.62 -21.43
N TYR A 151 8.62 7.31 -21.56
CA TYR A 151 7.96 6.52 -20.53
C TYR A 151 8.72 6.57 -19.21
N ILE A 152 10.01 6.22 -19.23
CA ILE A 152 10.89 6.29 -18.06
C ILE A 152 10.84 7.69 -17.44
N LYS A 153 11.00 8.74 -18.25
CA LYS A 153 10.96 10.13 -17.75
C LYS A 153 9.64 10.45 -17.07
N LYS A 154 8.51 10.05 -17.63
CA LYS A 154 7.16 10.29 -17.06
C LYS A 154 6.98 9.56 -15.76
N VAL A 155 7.28 8.26 -15.70
CA VAL A 155 7.10 7.47 -14.48
C VAL A 155 8.03 7.98 -13.37
N MET A 156 9.32 8.22 -13.68
CA MET A 156 10.29 8.71 -12.70
C MET A 156 9.91 10.08 -12.15
N ALA A 157 9.39 11.00 -12.97
CA ALA A 157 8.95 12.31 -12.52
C ALA A 157 7.78 12.26 -11.52
N MET A 158 6.92 11.22 -11.61
CA MET A 158 5.82 11.01 -10.68
C MET A 158 6.22 10.16 -9.47
N TYR A 159 7.11 9.21 -9.70
CA TYR A 159 7.66 8.35 -8.66
C TYR A 159 8.73 9.05 -7.84
N ASP A 160 9.28 10.18 -8.34
CA ASP A 160 10.35 10.90 -7.64
C ASP A 160 9.95 10.97 -6.18
N LYS A 161 10.65 10.12 -5.39
CA LYS A 161 10.30 9.83 -3.99
C LYS A 161 9.94 11.16 -3.40
N PRO A 162 8.82 11.28 -2.67
CA PRO A 162 8.68 12.45 -1.86
C PRO A 162 10.03 12.56 -1.18
N LYS A 163 10.80 13.60 -1.50
CA LYS A 163 11.92 13.94 -0.65
C LYS A 163 11.30 13.80 0.71
N ILE A 164 11.71 12.77 1.47
CA ILE A 164 11.55 12.84 2.90
C ILE A 164 12.34 14.09 3.22
N THR A 165 11.68 15.22 2.96
CA THR A 165 12.08 16.52 3.38
C THR A 165 11.93 16.38 4.86
N THR A 166 13.09 16.18 5.45
CA THR A 166 13.30 15.92 6.84
C THR A 166 13.04 14.48 7.27
N ARG A 167 14.08 13.75 7.61
CA ARG A 167 14.02 12.91 8.78
C ARG A 167 13.27 13.73 9.80
N THR A 168 12.00 13.41 10.03
CA THR A 168 11.23 14.02 11.10
C THR A 168 12.03 13.69 12.34
N LYS A 169 12.71 14.68 12.89
CA LYS A 169 13.58 14.46 14.04
C LYS A 169 12.64 14.12 15.17
N ILE A 170 12.63 12.84 15.57
CA ILE A 170 11.81 12.42 16.70
C ILE A 170 12.55 12.84 17.95
N TYR A 171 11.89 13.61 18.76
CA TYR A 171 12.34 14.04 20.07
C TYR A 171 11.68 13.19 21.15
N ALA A 172 12.43 12.93 22.21
CA ALA A 172 11.95 12.15 23.35
C ALA A 172 12.10 12.96 24.65
N PHE A 173 11.08 12.93 25.49
CA PHE A 173 11.11 13.58 26.81
C PHE A 173 10.13 12.91 27.77
N TYR A 174 10.22 13.24 29.06
CA TYR A 174 9.20 12.89 30.06
C TYR A 174 8.29 14.09 30.30
N ASP A 175 6.97 13.90 30.26
CA ASP A 175 5.99 14.94 30.55
C ASP A 175 5.89 15.22 32.06
N GLU A 176 5.05 16.18 32.44
CA GLU A 176 4.83 16.59 33.83
C GLU A 176 4.33 15.45 34.73
N ASN A 177 3.75 14.40 34.15
CA ASN A 177 3.24 13.22 34.83
C ASN A 177 4.24 12.03 34.80
N GLY A 178 5.47 12.27 34.34
CA GLY A 178 6.51 11.24 34.22
C GLY A 178 6.30 10.24 33.07
N ARG A 179 5.42 10.51 32.10
CA ARG A 179 5.19 9.64 30.93
C ARG A 179 6.22 9.92 29.87
N TYR A 180 6.78 8.87 29.29
CA TYR A 180 7.70 8.97 28.16
C TYR A 180 6.94 9.32 26.88
N VAL A 181 7.29 10.44 26.26
CA VAL A 181 6.63 10.99 25.07
C VAL A 181 7.60 11.05 23.93
N LEU A 182 7.18 10.52 22.76
CA LEU A 182 7.86 10.70 21.48
C LEU A 182 7.06 11.70 20.63
N THR A 183 7.74 12.71 20.06
CA THR A 183 7.10 13.73 19.25
C THR A 183 8.02 14.20 18.13
N ASP A 184 7.45 14.64 17.05
CA ASP A 184 8.12 15.39 15.97
C ASP A 184 8.05 16.92 16.18
N ASN A 185 7.26 17.35 17.15
CA ASN A 185 7.08 18.75 17.49
C ASN A 185 8.27 19.28 18.31
N LYS A 186 9.20 19.98 17.63
CA LYS A 186 10.37 20.58 18.27
C LYS A 186 10.01 21.56 19.38
N ALA A 187 8.95 22.36 19.20
CA ALA A 187 8.54 23.34 20.21
C ALA A 187 8.04 22.66 21.50
N LEU A 188 7.33 21.55 21.36
CA LEU A 188 6.90 20.77 22.52
C LEU A 188 8.10 20.14 23.23
N TRP A 189 9.07 19.60 22.49
CA TRP A 189 10.31 19.08 23.09
C TRP A 189 11.12 20.17 23.79
N GLU A 190 11.29 21.35 23.20
CA GLU A 190 12.02 22.47 23.80
C GLU A 190 11.37 22.93 25.14
N LYS A 191 10.03 22.85 25.23
CA LYS A 191 9.29 23.14 26.47
C LYS A 191 9.67 22.19 27.60
N TYR A 192 9.86 20.89 27.32
CA TYR A 192 10.05 19.84 28.33
C TYR A 192 11.49 19.34 28.45
N LYS A 193 12.41 19.71 27.56
CA LYS A 193 13.80 19.20 27.60
C LYS A 193 14.55 19.59 28.88
N LYS A 194 14.17 20.70 29.51
CA LYS A 194 14.78 21.13 30.77
C LYS A 194 14.53 20.18 31.94
N ASN A 195 13.53 19.28 31.82
CA ASN A 195 13.19 18.32 32.84
C ASN A 195 13.99 17.01 32.75
N THR A 196 14.80 16.82 31.68
CA THR A 196 15.59 15.61 31.45
C THR A 196 17.01 15.68 32.03
N ASP A 197 17.50 16.88 32.36
CA ASP A 197 18.89 17.10 32.82
C ASP A 197 19.01 17.13 34.37
N THR A 198 17.95 16.78 35.09
CA THR A 198 17.93 16.83 36.58
C THR A 198 17.56 15.46 37.18
N LYS A 199 18.30 14.41 36.81
CA LYS A 199 18.39 13.18 37.63
C LYS A 199 19.75 12.54 37.51
#